data_ebb314dd413a775dc0e6469c9c8174e1
#
_entry.id   ebb314dd413a775dc0e6469c9c8174e1
#
_cell.length_a   1.000
_cell.length_b   1.000
_cell.length_c   1.000
_cell.angle_alpha   90.00
_cell.angle_beta   90.00
_cell.angle_gamma   90.00
#
_symmetry.space_group_name_H-M   'P 1'
#
loop_
_entity.id
_entity.type
_entity.pdbx_description
1 polymer ?
#
loop_
_entity_poly.entity_id
_entity_poly.type
_entity_poly.pdbx_seq_one_letter_code
_entity_poly.pdbx_strand_id
1 'polypeptide(L)'
;MRRCKQALHVAVIGSGGAAMAAALKAVEQGARVTLIERGTIGGTCVNVGCVPSKIMIRAAHIAHLRRESPFDDGLPAASPAILRERLLAQQQGRVDELRHAKYEGILAEHSGHHRAARRGPLQGRRATLTVQLTADGGMREVPSTAA
;
A
#
# COMPACT_ATOMS: atom_id res chain seq x y z
N MET A 1 -23.29 35.55 12.27
CA MET A 1 -22.32 35.18 11.25
C MET A 1 -21.65 33.89 11.64
N ARG A 2 -22.01 32.76 11.00
CA ARG A 2 -21.34 31.46 11.24
C ARG A 2 -20.02 31.51 10.47
N ARG A 3 -18.87 31.51 11.19
CA ARG A 3 -17.56 31.28 10.56
C ARG A 3 -17.64 29.97 9.81
N CYS A 4 -17.52 29.98 8.48
CA CYS A 4 -17.24 28.78 7.71
C CYS A 4 -15.96 28.16 8.30
N LYS A 5 -16.08 27.02 9.00
CA LYS A 5 -14.91 26.24 9.41
C LYS A 5 -14.27 25.75 8.13
N GLN A 6 -13.13 26.33 7.78
CA GLN A 6 -12.32 25.86 6.66
C GLN A 6 -11.99 24.40 6.92
N ALA A 7 -12.38 23.49 6.02
CA ALA A 7 -12.15 22.07 6.19
C ALA A 7 -10.63 21.82 6.30
N LEU A 8 -10.23 21.05 7.31
CA LEU A 8 -8.83 20.67 7.52
C LEU A 8 -8.30 19.98 6.26
N HIS A 9 -7.12 20.36 5.80
CA HIS A 9 -6.44 19.71 4.70
C HIS A 9 -5.21 18.95 5.20
N VAL A 10 -5.21 17.62 5.04
CA VAL A 10 -4.16 16.72 5.52
C VAL A 10 -3.37 16.19 4.33
N ALA A 11 -2.05 16.38 4.35
CA ALA A 11 -1.13 15.75 3.40
C ALA A 11 -0.55 14.48 4.03
N VAL A 12 -0.77 13.34 3.40
CA VAL A 12 -0.27 12.01 3.84
C VAL A 12 0.83 11.56 2.88
N ILE A 13 2.02 11.31 3.39
CA ILE A 13 3.18 10.89 2.60
C ILE A 13 3.39 9.40 2.74
N GLY A 14 3.31 8.68 1.61
CA GLY A 14 3.32 7.23 1.51
C GLY A 14 1.91 6.65 1.38
N SER A 15 1.81 5.39 0.94
CA SER A 15 0.56 4.67 0.74
C SER A 15 0.55 3.29 1.40
N GLY A 16 1.41 3.06 2.38
CA GLY A 16 1.39 1.85 3.19
C GLY A 16 0.18 1.79 4.12
N GLY A 17 0.00 0.65 4.82
CA GLY A 17 -1.18 0.41 5.65
C GLY A 17 -1.49 1.52 6.66
N ALA A 18 -0.48 2.05 7.36
CA ALA A 18 -0.67 3.13 8.31
C ALA A 18 -1.11 4.45 7.63
N ALA A 19 -0.49 4.78 6.49
CA ALA A 19 -0.83 5.97 5.73
C ALA A 19 -2.27 5.90 5.19
N MET A 20 -2.68 4.75 4.66
CA MET A 20 -4.05 4.51 4.21
C MET A 20 -5.06 4.62 5.35
N ALA A 21 -4.77 4.01 6.51
CA ALA A 21 -5.65 4.11 7.67
C ALA A 21 -5.80 5.56 8.16
N ALA A 22 -4.71 6.32 8.21
CA ALA A 22 -4.73 7.73 8.59
C ALA A 22 -5.52 8.58 7.58
N ALA A 23 -5.31 8.35 6.27
CA ALA A 23 -6.02 9.05 5.21
C ALA A 23 -7.53 8.80 5.28
N LEU A 24 -7.95 7.54 5.38
CA LEU A 24 -9.37 7.17 5.48
C LEU A 24 -10.01 7.77 6.73
N LYS A 25 -9.32 7.70 7.88
CA LYS A 25 -9.84 8.28 9.12
C LYS A 25 -9.98 9.80 9.05
N ALA A 26 -9.05 10.48 8.40
CA ALA A 26 -9.14 11.91 8.19
C ALA A 26 -10.34 12.28 7.29
N VAL A 27 -10.59 11.52 6.22
CA VAL A 27 -11.75 11.71 5.34
C VAL A 27 -13.06 11.48 6.11
N GLU A 28 -13.16 10.43 6.91
CA GLU A 28 -14.33 10.18 7.79
C GLU A 28 -14.61 11.34 8.74
N GLN A 29 -13.57 12.06 9.17
CA GLN A 29 -13.70 13.27 10.02
C GLN A 29 -13.98 14.56 9.23
N GLY A 30 -14.21 14.46 7.92
CA GLY A 30 -14.54 15.60 7.05
C GLY A 30 -13.33 16.42 6.60
N ALA A 31 -12.10 15.89 6.76
CA ALA A 31 -10.91 16.53 6.24
C ALA A 31 -10.74 16.27 4.74
N ARG A 32 -10.15 17.25 4.03
CA ARG A 32 -9.60 17.00 2.69
C ARG A 32 -8.25 16.30 2.85
N VAL A 33 -8.00 15.28 2.05
CA VAL A 33 -6.74 14.54 2.11
C VAL A 33 -6.03 14.56 0.76
N THR A 34 -4.72 14.79 0.78
CA THR A 34 -3.84 14.57 -0.38
C THR A 34 -2.87 13.46 -0.02
N LEU A 35 -2.99 12.32 -0.68
CA LEU A 35 -2.07 11.19 -0.55
C LEU A 35 -0.94 11.34 -1.57
N ILE A 36 0.31 11.27 -1.10
CA ILE A 36 1.51 11.47 -1.90
C ILE A 36 2.33 10.18 -1.90
N GLU A 37 2.45 9.52 -3.04
CA GLU A 37 3.21 8.28 -3.19
C GLU A 37 4.23 8.42 -4.32
N ARG A 38 5.48 8.03 -4.07
CA ARG A 38 6.55 8.06 -5.07
C ARG A 38 6.70 6.79 -5.89
N GLY A 39 6.08 5.71 -5.46
CA GLY A 39 6.26 4.39 -6.05
C GLY A 39 4.93 3.65 -6.21
N THR A 40 4.97 2.36 -5.99
CA THR A 40 3.80 1.50 -6.09
C THR A 40 2.91 1.65 -4.86
N ILE A 41 1.62 1.86 -5.08
CA ILE A 41 0.60 1.92 -4.02
C ILE A 41 0.66 0.66 -3.15
N GLY A 42 0.42 0.80 -1.84
CA GLY A 42 0.40 -0.31 -0.87
C GLY A 42 1.66 -0.40 0.00
N GLY A 43 2.72 0.31 -0.38
CA GLY A 43 3.95 0.38 0.39
C GLY A 43 4.75 -0.93 0.42
N THR A 44 5.78 -0.99 1.25
CA THR A 44 6.75 -2.09 1.32
C THR A 44 6.11 -3.42 1.71
N CYS A 45 5.23 -3.42 2.71
CA CYS A 45 4.65 -4.66 3.27
C CYS A 45 3.89 -5.47 2.22
N VAL A 46 3.07 -4.82 1.40
CA VAL A 46 2.27 -5.49 0.37
C VAL A 46 3.13 -5.89 -0.82
N ASN A 47 3.96 -4.96 -1.32
CA ASN A 47 4.61 -5.14 -2.62
C ASN A 47 5.87 -6.02 -2.57
N VAL A 48 6.69 -5.88 -1.52
CA VAL A 48 8.01 -6.54 -1.46
C VAL A 48 8.36 -7.11 -0.08
N GLY A 49 7.46 -7.01 0.90
CA GLY A 49 7.72 -7.40 2.28
C GLY A 49 6.88 -8.58 2.78
N CYS A 50 5.98 -8.29 3.72
CA CYS A 50 5.24 -9.31 4.48
C CYS A 50 4.38 -10.22 3.60
N VAL A 51 3.69 -9.65 2.61
CA VAL A 51 2.75 -10.40 1.78
C VAL A 51 3.46 -11.41 0.89
N PRO A 52 4.41 -11.01 0.01
CA PRO A 52 5.11 -11.97 -0.83
C PRO A 52 5.89 -13.01 -0.01
N SER A 53 6.53 -12.62 1.10
CA SER A 53 7.24 -13.59 1.95
C SER A 53 6.31 -14.61 2.59
N LYS A 54 5.15 -14.21 3.10
CA LYS A 54 4.17 -15.14 3.69
C LYS A 54 3.58 -16.11 2.67
N ILE A 55 3.37 -15.68 1.42
CA ILE A 55 2.92 -16.54 0.33
C ILE A 55 3.97 -17.63 0.09
N MET A 56 5.25 -17.27 0.00
CA MET A 56 6.33 -18.23 -0.23
C MET A 56 6.55 -19.17 0.96
N ILE A 57 6.50 -18.66 2.18
CA ILE A 57 6.58 -19.47 3.41
C ILE A 57 5.45 -20.52 3.43
N ARG A 58 4.22 -20.11 3.08
CA ARG A 58 3.08 -21.03 3.03
C ARG A 58 3.27 -22.10 1.94
N ALA A 59 3.77 -21.73 0.77
CA ALA A 59 4.08 -22.68 -0.29
C ALA A 59 5.15 -23.70 0.13
N ALA A 60 6.22 -23.21 0.77
CA ALA A 60 7.28 -24.08 1.31
C ALA A 60 6.74 -25.03 2.39
N HIS A 61 5.89 -24.54 3.28
CA HIS A 61 5.25 -25.36 4.30
C HIS A 61 4.36 -26.45 3.70
N ILE A 62 3.58 -26.15 2.66
CA ILE A 62 2.77 -27.16 1.96
C ILE A 62 3.66 -28.20 1.29
N ALA A 63 4.76 -27.78 0.66
CA ALA A 63 5.70 -28.72 0.06
C ALA A 63 6.35 -29.63 1.12
N HIS A 64 6.70 -29.10 2.29
CA HIS A 64 7.23 -29.87 3.41
C HIS A 64 6.21 -30.89 3.92
N LEU A 65 4.97 -30.48 4.20
CA LEU A 65 3.90 -31.38 4.65
C LEU A 65 3.59 -32.51 3.65
N ARG A 66 3.82 -32.28 2.37
CA ARG A 66 3.64 -33.34 1.34
C ARG A 66 4.78 -34.35 1.33
N ARG A 67 5.96 -33.96 1.79
CA ARG A 67 7.14 -34.85 1.87
C ARG A 67 7.16 -35.71 3.13
N GLU A 68 6.50 -35.25 4.18
CA GLU A 68 6.47 -35.89 5.49
C GLU A 68 5.03 -36.16 5.86
N SER A 69 4.66 -37.43 6.08
CA SER A 69 3.32 -37.79 6.54
C SER A 69 3.46 -38.61 7.82
N PRO A 70 2.81 -38.22 8.92
CA PRO A 70 2.71 -39.05 10.11
C PRO A 70 1.73 -40.22 9.91
N PHE A 71 1.09 -40.31 8.75
CA PHE A 71 0.08 -41.33 8.36
C PHE A 71 0.51 -42.06 7.10
N ASP A 72 1.80 -42.43 7.00
CA ASP A 72 2.45 -42.97 5.80
C ASP A 72 1.86 -44.29 5.29
N ASP A 73 1.24 -45.07 6.14
CA ASP A 73 0.52 -46.28 5.75
C ASP A 73 -0.69 -46.02 4.86
N GLY A 74 -1.43 -44.92 5.13
CA GLY A 74 -2.64 -44.54 4.38
C GLY A 74 -2.48 -43.33 3.48
N LEU A 75 -1.50 -42.45 3.76
CA LEU A 75 -1.16 -41.23 3.03
C LEU A 75 0.34 -41.22 2.72
N PRO A 76 0.78 -41.90 1.68
CA PRO A 76 2.20 -41.99 1.38
C PRO A 76 2.80 -40.62 1.10
N ALA A 77 3.98 -40.39 1.63
CA ALA A 77 4.74 -39.16 1.39
C ALA A 77 5.03 -38.99 -0.10
N ALA A 78 4.87 -37.78 -0.61
CA ALA A 78 5.17 -37.45 -2.00
C ALA A 78 6.03 -36.18 -2.07
N SER A 79 7.15 -36.28 -2.78
CA SER A 79 8.00 -35.11 -3.04
C SER A 79 7.45 -34.35 -4.26
N PRO A 80 6.80 -33.18 -4.06
CA PRO A 80 6.28 -32.43 -5.18
C PRO A 80 7.42 -31.78 -5.97
N ALA A 81 7.32 -31.78 -7.29
CA ALA A 81 8.20 -30.98 -8.13
C ALA A 81 7.93 -29.49 -7.90
N ILE A 82 8.96 -28.73 -7.56
CA ILE A 82 8.84 -27.29 -7.32
C ILE A 82 9.18 -26.54 -8.61
N LEU A 83 8.15 -26.02 -9.27
CA LEU A 83 8.26 -25.19 -10.47
C LEU A 83 8.41 -23.71 -10.04
N ARG A 84 9.65 -23.32 -9.74
CA ARG A 84 9.99 -22.02 -9.13
C ARG A 84 9.39 -20.82 -9.87
N GLU A 85 9.53 -20.79 -11.18
CA GLU A 85 9.03 -19.67 -12.00
C GLU A 85 7.50 -19.51 -11.91
N ARG A 86 6.77 -20.62 -11.96
CA ARG A 86 5.31 -20.60 -11.80
C ARG A 86 4.89 -20.18 -10.40
N LEU A 87 5.64 -20.58 -9.38
CA LEU A 87 5.38 -20.19 -8.01
C LEU A 87 5.60 -18.69 -7.79
N LEU A 88 6.66 -18.13 -8.40
CA LEU A 88 6.90 -16.67 -8.36
C LEU A 88 5.82 -15.89 -9.11
N ALA A 89 5.37 -16.39 -10.26
CA ALA A 89 4.26 -15.76 -11.00
C ALA A 89 2.96 -15.76 -10.18
N GLN A 90 2.65 -16.87 -9.50
CA GLN A 90 1.49 -16.93 -8.58
C GLN A 90 1.64 -15.99 -7.38
N GLN A 91 2.84 -15.88 -6.82
CA GLN A 91 3.11 -14.94 -5.74
C GLN A 91 2.81 -13.52 -6.19
N GLN A 92 3.36 -13.11 -7.34
CA GLN A 92 3.16 -11.77 -7.89
C GLN A 92 1.68 -11.49 -8.18
N GLY A 93 0.97 -12.42 -8.82
CA GLY A 93 -0.47 -12.28 -9.07
C GLY A 93 -1.27 -12.04 -7.81
N ARG A 94 -0.99 -12.77 -6.73
CA ARG A 94 -1.67 -12.58 -5.43
C ARG A 94 -1.33 -11.25 -4.76
N VAL A 95 -0.10 -10.77 -4.93
CA VAL A 95 0.30 -9.43 -4.46
C VAL A 95 -0.47 -8.36 -5.21
N ASP A 96 -0.58 -8.49 -6.53
CA ASP A 96 -1.28 -7.53 -7.40
C ASP A 96 -2.79 -7.50 -7.09
N GLU A 97 -3.42 -8.65 -6.94
CA GLU A 97 -4.82 -8.78 -6.54
C GLU A 97 -5.09 -8.10 -5.19
N LEU A 98 -4.24 -8.37 -4.19
CA LEU A 98 -4.39 -7.77 -2.86
C LEU A 98 -4.19 -6.26 -2.90
N ARG A 99 -3.20 -5.78 -3.65
CA ARG A 99 -2.95 -4.34 -3.82
C ARG A 99 -4.16 -3.67 -4.48
N HIS A 100 -4.66 -4.25 -5.56
CA HIS A 100 -5.83 -3.73 -6.25
C HIS A 100 -7.05 -3.67 -5.33
N ALA A 101 -7.41 -4.77 -4.67
CA ALA A 101 -8.58 -4.85 -3.82
C ALA A 101 -8.51 -3.97 -2.56
N LYS A 102 -7.35 -3.88 -1.90
CA LYS A 102 -7.23 -3.26 -0.57
C LYS A 102 -6.63 -1.85 -0.59
N TYR A 103 -6.08 -1.39 -1.71
CA TYR A 103 -5.44 -0.07 -1.81
C TYR A 103 -5.95 0.73 -3.00
N GLU A 104 -5.81 0.22 -4.20
CA GLU A 104 -6.20 0.96 -5.42
C GLU A 104 -7.71 1.11 -5.54
N GLY A 105 -8.49 0.05 -5.25
CA GLY A 105 -9.95 0.08 -5.24
C GLY A 105 -10.50 1.08 -4.23
N ILE A 106 -9.98 1.06 -3.00
CA ILE A 106 -10.38 2.02 -1.95
C ILE A 106 -10.09 3.47 -2.36
N LEU A 107 -8.93 3.71 -2.99
CA LEU A 107 -8.60 5.06 -3.46
C LEU A 107 -9.52 5.53 -4.61
N ALA A 108 -9.95 4.60 -5.46
CA ALA A 108 -10.88 4.91 -6.55
C ALA A 108 -12.29 5.27 -6.02
N GLU A 109 -12.74 4.61 -4.95
CA GLU A 109 -14.04 4.86 -4.32
C GLU A 109 -14.10 6.20 -3.56
N HIS A 110 -12.96 6.69 -3.07
CA HIS A 110 -12.90 7.92 -2.27
C HIS A 110 -12.44 9.11 -3.11
N SER A 111 -13.38 9.81 -3.73
CA SER A 111 -13.14 10.96 -4.62
C SER A 111 -12.40 12.15 -3.98
N GLY A 112 -12.24 12.17 -2.67
CA GLY A 112 -11.46 13.18 -1.92
C GLY A 112 -9.95 12.97 -1.88
N HIS A 113 -9.46 11.83 -2.39
CA HIS A 113 -8.05 11.49 -2.39
C HIS A 113 -7.41 11.84 -3.74
N HIS A 114 -6.43 12.73 -3.72
CA HIS A 114 -5.62 13.02 -4.89
C HIS A 114 -4.31 12.22 -4.82
N ARG A 115 -4.05 11.40 -5.85
CA ARG A 115 -2.77 10.72 -6.03
C ARG A 115 -1.77 11.71 -6.62
N ALA A 116 -0.66 11.93 -5.93
CA ALA A 116 0.45 12.70 -6.45
C ALA A 116 1.76 11.93 -6.25
N ALA A 117 2.58 11.83 -7.29
CA ALA A 117 3.90 11.23 -7.21
C ALA A 117 4.94 12.29 -6.77
N ARG A 118 5.96 11.86 -6.00
CA ARG A 118 7.01 12.75 -5.50
C ARG A 118 8.40 12.32 -5.97
N ARG A 119 9.21 13.31 -6.38
CA ARG A 119 10.69 13.23 -6.35
C ARG A 119 11.25 14.48 -5.64
N GLY A 120 12.19 14.32 -4.70
CA GLY A 120 12.91 15.41 -4.06
C GLY A 120 12.68 15.56 -2.54
N PRO A 121 13.51 16.37 -1.85
CA PRO A 121 13.40 16.62 -0.41
C PRO A 121 12.16 17.46 -0.07
N LEU A 122 11.62 17.25 1.11
CA LEU A 122 10.61 18.13 1.70
C LEU A 122 11.28 19.45 2.07
N GLN A 123 10.77 20.57 1.56
CA GLN A 123 11.21 21.90 1.94
C GLN A 123 10.03 22.67 2.53
N GLY A 124 10.23 23.31 3.67
CA GLY A 124 9.26 24.19 4.29
C GLY A 124 9.36 24.30 5.80
N ARG A 125 9.05 25.49 6.34
CA ARG A 125 8.92 25.74 7.78
C ARG A 125 7.43 25.64 8.16
N ARG A 126 7.16 25.00 9.27
CA ARG A 126 5.93 24.79 10.08
C ARG A 126 4.52 24.99 9.49
N ALA A 127 4.29 25.76 8.44
CA ALA A 127 2.92 26.06 7.93
C ALA A 127 2.66 25.64 6.48
N THR A 128 3.68 25.38 5.67
CA THR A 128 3.50 25.01 4.25
C THR A 128 4.53 23.97 3.86
N LEU A 129 4.05 22.82 3.40
CA LEU A 129 4.88 21.76 2.84
C LEU A 129 4.88 21.90 1.32
N THR A 130 6.04 22.22 0.74
CA THR A 130 6.21 22.21 -0.71
C THR A 130 6.64 20.82 -1.14
N VAL A 131 5.85 20.17 -1.96
CA VAL A 131 6.12 18.85 -2.51
C VAL A 131 6.34 19.00 -4.02
N GLN A 132 7.51 18.59 -4.48
CA GLN A 132 7.80 18.53 -5.90
C GLN A 132 7.09 17.32 -6.51
N LEU A 133 6.11 17.57 -7.38
CA LEU A 133 5.37 16.53 -8.08
C LEU A 133 6.06 16.19 -9.40
N THR A 134 6.21 14.91 -9.70
CA THR A 134 6.93 14.44 -10.89
C THR A 134 6.06 14.15 -12.09
N ALA A 135 4.75 14.17 -11.98
CA ALA A 135 3.87 13.84 -13.08
C ALA A 135 3.96 14.86 -14.25
N ASP A 136 4.19 16.15 -13.93
CA ASP A 136 4.21 17.25 -14.92
C ASP A 136 5.41 18.21 -14.78
N GLY A 137 6.45 17.80 -14.07
CA GLY A 137 7.68 18.62 -13.92
C GLY A 137 7.53 19.93 -13.12
N GLY A 138 6.36 20.21 -12.58
CA GLY A 138 6.06 21.42 -11.80
C GLY A 138 6.17 21.23 -10.29
N MET A 139 6.62 22.27 -9.58
CA MET A 139 6.45 22.35 -8.12
C MET A 139 5.00 22.71 -7.80
N ARG A 140 4.35 21.91 -6.98
CA ARG A 140 3.02 22.20 -6.45
C ARG A 140 3.10 22.36 -4.95
N GLU A 141 2.65 23.51 -4.46
CA GLU A 141 2.49 23.72 -3.03
C GLU A 141 1.23 23.01 -2.53
N VAL A 142 1.42 22.16 -1.53
CA VAL A 142 0.31 21.58 -0.77
C VAL A 142 0.21 22.36 0.55
N PRO A 143 -0.71 23.29 0.67
CA PRO A 143 -0.89 24.02 1.93
C PRO A 143 -1.38 23.03 2.99
N SER A 144 -0.58 22.80 4.03
CA SER A 144 -1.05 22.12 5.24
C SER A 144 -1.59 23.17 6.19
N THR A 145 -2.80 22.98 6.66
CA THR A 145 -3.33 23.79 7.76
C THR A 145 -2.71 23.19 9.04
N ALA A 146 -1.59 23.76 9.48
CA ALA A 146 -1.07 23.43 10.81
C ALA A 146 -1.98 24.09 11.87
N ALA A 147 -2.47 23.28 12.79
CA ALA A 147 -3.05 23.75 14.03
C ALA A 147 -1.95 24.12 15.03
#